data_95194b1712d5fa3961c468737c9883b2
#
_entry.id   95194b1712d5fa3961c468737c9883b2
#
_cell.length_a   1.000
_cell.length_b   1.000
_cell.length_c   1.000
_cell.angle_alpha   90.00
_cell.angle_beta   90.00
_cell.angle_gamma   90.00
#
_symmetry.space_group_name_H-M   'P 1'
#
loop_
_entity.id
_entity.type
_entity.pdbx_description
1 polymer ?
#
loop_
_entity_poly.entity_id
_entity_poly.type
_entity_poly.pdbx_seq_one_letter_code
_entity_poly.pdbx_strand_id
1 'polypeptide(L)'
;MPTIASCQRLQHTWFSALASATGGRSFGTHESRWVWLPARRQLMLMFPEEISPAGIRPGLAEGSRLGASSVTAWLGGSVDHAPLETFGFRRGPQTCWMTAPVRAPQAWSAEGAAVEVQPREVSGADAEELRVGHSQPRQAWHIAARDSARMTGRAYAFYPTGVAGLSKVAGIFSLAVGSSSRRRGFGTALLSAGAAAAEAAGAEHLVVNATAAGQDLCSARGFSLVGRGRTYSMALG
;
A
#
# COMPACT_ATOMS: atom_id res chain seq x y z
N MET A 1 17.51 9.41 3.16
CA MET A 1 16.83 8.21 2.61
C MET A 1 15.76 7.74 3.58
N PRO A 2 14.62 7.25 3.11
CA PRO A 2 13.59 6.69 3.98
C PRO A 2 14.11 5.47 4.77
N THR A 3 13.69 5.35 6.02
CA THR A 3 13.97 4.21 6.89
C THR A 3 12.81 3.22 6.84
N ILE A 4 12.98 2.01 7.42
CA ILE A 4 11.87 1.05 7.53
C ILE A 4 10.70 1.62 8.34
N ALA A 5 10.99 2.41 9.38
CA ALA A 5 9.95 3.10 10.16
C ALA A 5 9.17 4.12 9.32
N SER A 6 9.85 4.85 8.43
CA SER A 6 9.19 5.75 7.46
C SER A 6 8.31 4.95 6.49
N CYS A 7 8.77 3.80 6.00
CA CYS A 7 8.01 2.93 5.10
C CYS A 7 6.72 2.42 5.76
N GLN A 8 6.83 1.92 7.00
CA GLN A 8 5.68 1.44 7.78
C GLN A 8 4.69 2.56 8.09
N ARG A 9 5.18 3.73 8.50
CA ARG A 9 4.34 4.91 8.76
C ARG A 9 3.59 5.35 7.50
N LEU A 10 4.28 5.37 6.35
CA LEU A 10 3.66 5.75 5.08
C LEU A 10 2.55 4.78 4.70
N GLN A 11 2.76 3.46 4.84
CA GLN A 11 1.72 2.46 4.57
C GLN A 11 0.54 2.60 5.52
N HIS A 12 0.77 2.83 6.81
CA HIS A 12 -0.31 3.08 7.77
C HIS A 12 -1.10 4.33 7.38
N THR A 13 -0.41 5.42 7.02
CA THR A 13 -1.05 6.68 6.59
C THR A 13 -1.90 6.47 5.34
N TRP A 14 -1.41 5.70 4.36
CA TRP A 14 -2.19 5.33 3.16
C TRP A 14 -3.47 4.58 3.50
N PHE A 15 -3.39 3.52 4.31
CA PHE A 15 -4.57 2.75 4.69
C PHE A 15 -5.55 3.56 5.55
N SER A 16 -5.05 4.47 6.39
CA SER A 16 -5.90 5.40 7.14
C SER A 16 -6.63 6.39 6.22
N ALA A 17 -5.95 6.91 5.19
CA ALA A 17 -6.57 7.75 4.17
C ALA A 17 -7.64 6.99 3.38
N LEU A 18 -7.36 5.75 2.99
CA LEU A 18 -8.30 4.86 2.31
C LEU A 18 -9.54 4.59 3.18
N ALA A 19 -9.34 4.26 4.46
CA ALA A 19 -10.44 4.08 5.41
C ALA A 19 -11.32 5.33 5.49
N SER A 20 -10.69 6.49 5.71
CA SER A 20 -11.42 7.77 5.80
C SER A 20 -12.23 8.08 4.55
N ALA A 21 -11.67 7.87 3.36
CA ALA A 21 -12.34 8.13 2.09
C ALA A 21 -13.49 7.16 1.78
N THR A 22 -13.55 6.01 2.45
CA THR A 22 -14.52 4.93 2.17
C THR A 22 -15.48 4.66 3.34
N GLY A 23 -15.55 5.56 4.32
CA GLY A 23 -16.43 5.41 5.48
C GLY A 23 -15.91 4.43 6.54
N GLY A 24 -14.64 4.09 6.47
CA GLY A 24 -13.93 3.33 7.49
C GLY A 24 -13.30 4.22 8.55
N ARG A 25 -12.45 3.63 9.38
CA ARG A 25 -11.76 4.36 10.46
C ARG A 25 -10.48 3.68 10.92
N SER A 26 -9.61 4.47 11.53
CA SER A 26 -8.48 3.98 12.34
C SER A 26 -8.83 4.09 13.83
N PHE A 27 -8.37 3.12 14.62
CA PHE A 27 -8.53 3.12 16.07
C PHE A 27 -7.37 2.40 16.76
N GLY A 28 -7.23 2.58 18.06
CA GLY A 28 -6.20 1.93 18.87
C GLY A 28 -6.80 1.00 19.91
N THR A 29 -6.09 -0.08 20.23
CA THR A 29 -6.34 -0.94 21.39
C THR A 29 -5.00 -1.21 22.07
N HIS A 30 -4.86 -0.76 23.33
CA HIS A 30 -3.57 -0.78 24.02
C HIS A 30 -2.48 -0.20 23.09
N GLU A 31 -1.41 -0.89 22.77
CA GLU A 31 -0.34 -0.44 21.87
C GLU A 31 -0.56 -0.83 20.38
N SER A 32 -1.70 -1.42 20.05
CA SER A 32 -2.02 -1.88 18.71
C SER A 32 -2.83 -0.85 17.94
N ARG A 33 -2.47 -0.64 16.66
CA ARG A 33 -3.16 0.27 15.74
C ARG A 33 -3.93 -0.52 14.71
N TRP A 34 -5.17 -0.17 14.51
CA TRP A 34 -6.10 -0.85 13.63
C TRP A 34 -6.66 0.09 12.59
N VAL A 35 -6.91 -0.44 11.39
CA VAL A 35 -7.60 0.25 10.30
C VAL A 35 -8.73 -0.63 9.79
N TRP A 36 -9.93 -0.11 9.77
CA TRP A 36 -11.13 -0.77 9.24
C TRP A 36 -11.44 -0.28 7.83
N LEU A 37 -11.54 -1.19 6.87
CA LEU A 37 -11.89 -0.97 5.47
C LEU A 37 -13.24 -1.63 5.16
N PRO A 38 -14.38 -0.87 5.23
CA PRO A 38 -15.73 -1.45 5.16
C PRO A 38 -16.05 -2.12 3.84
N ALA A 39 -15.65 -1.52 2.71
CA ALA A 39 -15.94 -2.09 1.39
C ALA A 39 -15.22 -3.43 1.15
N ARG A 40 -14.09 -3.65 1.80
CA ARG A 40 -13.35 -4.93 1.78
C ARG A 40 -13.77 -5.87 2.90
N ARG A 41 -14.58 -5.40 3.84
CA ARG A 41 -14.87 -6.09 5.11
C ARG A 41 -13.58 -6.60 5.78
N GLN A 42 -12.54 -5.77 5.73
CA GLN A 42 -11.19 -6.11 6.19
C GLN A 42 -10.76 -5.22 7.34
N LEU A 43 -10.32 -5.84 8.42
CA LEU A 43 -9.62 -5.18 9.51
C LEU A 43 -8.12 -5.38 9.36
N MET A 44 -7.33 -4.34 9.60
CA MET A 44 -5.88 -4.38 9.46
C MET A 44 -5.22 -4.00 10.79
N LEU A 45 -4.34 -4.86 11.29
CA LEU A 45 -3.39 -4.55 12.38
C LEU A 45 -2.12 -3.98 11.75
N MET A 46 -1.73 -2.77 12.15
CA MET A 46 -0.68 -2.00 11.48
C MET A 46 0.55 -1.86 12.37
N PHE A 47 1.57 -2.65 12.11
CA PHE A 47 2.93 -2.54 12.67
C PHE A 47 2.95 -2.35 14.20
N PRO A 48 2.36 -3.26 14.98
CA PRO A 48 2.50 -3.24 16.43
C PRO A 48 3.96 -3.43 16.81
N GLU A 49 4.39 -2.80 17.90
CA GLU A 49 5.72 -2.99 18.48
C GLU A 49 5.80 -4.31 19.23
N GLU A 50 4.68 -4.69 19.84
CA GLU A 50 4.49 -5.97 20.56
C GLU A 50 3.12 -6.56 20.21
N ILE A 51 3.02 -7.89 20.26
CA ILE A 51 1.76 -8.60 20.09
C ILE A 51 1.35 -9.18 21.44
N SER A 52 0.34 -8.55 22.03
CA SER A 52 -0.21 -8.93 23.32
C SER A 52 -1.71 -9.24 23.24
N PRO A 53 -2.23 -10.10 24.14
CA PRO A 53 -3.67 -10.34 24.24
C PRO A 53 -4.47 -9.05 24.49
N ALA A 54 -3.92 -8.10 25.24
CA ALA A 54 -4.55 -6.81 25.53
C ALA A 54 -4.70 -5.92 24.28
N GLY A 55 -3.75 -6.02 23.34
CA GLY A 55 -3.82 -5.30 22.07
C GLY A 55 -4.71 -6.02 21.04
N ILE A 56 -4.65 -7.35 20.98
CA ILE A 56 -5.29 -8.12 19.90
C ILE A 56 -6.77 -8.40 20.16
N ARG A 57 -7.14 -8.92 21.35
CA ARG A 57 -8.54 -9.31 21.64
C ARG A 57 -9.57 -8.20 21.46
N PRO A 58 -9.36 -6.97 21.98
CA PRO A 58 -10.32 -5.89 21.78
C PRO A 58 -10.42 -5.48 20.30
N GLY A 59 -9.31 -5.52 19.57
CA GLY A 59 -9.29 -5.24 18.12
C GLY A 59 -10.11 -6.23 17.32
N LEU A 60 -9.99 -7.54 17.62
CA LEU A 60 -10.78 -8.59 16.98
C LEU A 60 -12.27 -8.48 17.33
N ALA A 61 -12.59 -8.21 18.60
CA ALA A 61 -13.97 -7.99 19.04
C ALA A 61 -14.62 -6.80 18.31
N GLU A 62 -13.88 -5.69 18.17
CA GLU A 62 -14.35 -4.54 17.42
C GLU A 62 -14.49 -4.87 15.92
N GLY A 63 -13.56 -5.64 15.34
CA GLY A 63 -13.66 -6.13 13.96
C GLY A 63 -14.93 -6.92 13.72
N SER A 64 -15.27 -7.85 14.62
CA SER A 64 -16.52 -8.62 14.56
C SER A 64 -17.74 -7.72 14.64
N ARG A 65 -17.75 -6.73 15.55
CA ARG A 65 -18.83 -5.73 15.69
C ARG A 65 -19.01 -4.88 14.43
N LEU A 66 -17.92 -4.61 13.70
CA LEU A 66 -17.94 -3.85 12.44
C LEU A 66 -18.31 -4.73 11.23
N GLY A 67 -18.46 -6.04 11.41
CA GLY A 67 -18.77 -6.98 10.34
C GLY A 67 -17.56 -7.33 9.45
N ALA A 68 -16.36 -7.27 10.01
CA ALA A 68 -15.18 -7.73 9.30
C ALA A 68 -15.28 -9.22 9.00
N SER A 69 -14.93 -9.62 7.79
CA SER A 69 -14.83 -11.04 7.39
C SER A 69 -13.39 -11.54 7.39
N SER A 70 -12.43 -10.63 7.47
CA SER A 70 -11.01 -10.98 7.50
C SER A 70 -10.19 -9.95 8.28
N VAL A 71 -9.08 -10.43 8.83
CA VAL A 71 -8.06 -9.59 9.48
C VAL A 71 -6.72 -9.85 8.81
N THR A 72 -5.98 -8.77 8.55
CA THR A 72 -4.58 -8.85 8.10
C THR A 72 -3.69 -8.09 9.07
N ALA A 73 -2.67 -8.75 9.60
CA ALA A 73 -1.63 -8.12 10.40
C ALA A 73 -0.38 -7.84 9.53
N TRP A 74 0.09 -6.61 9.59
CA TRP A 74 1.34 -6.15 8.98
C TRP A 74 2.38 -5.97 10.07
N LEU A 75 3.49 -6.70 9.99
CA LEU A 75 4.52 -6.73 11.04
C LEU A 75 5.85 -6.21 10.54
N GLY A 76 6.58 -5.56 11.42
CA GLY A 76 8.01 -5.32 11.28
C GLY A 76 8.80 -6.64 11.37
N GLY A 77 10.02 -6.64 10.81
CA GLY A 77 10.84 -7.86 10.77
C GLY A 77 11.30 -8.36 12.15
N SER A 78 11.36 -7.48 13.15
CA SER A 78 11.85 -7.76 14.51
C SER A 78 10.76 -8.16 15.51
N VAL A 79 9.48 -8.03 15.15
CA VAL A 79 8.37 -8.34 16.08
C VAL A 79 8.22 -9.84 16.21
N ASP A 80 8.15 -10.35 17.47
CA ASP A 80 7.76 -11.73 17.71
C ASP A 80 6.33 -11.96 17.24
N HIS A 81 6.15 -12.90 16.33
CA HIS A 81 4.88 -13.19 15.69
C HIS A 81 4.19 -14.44 16.21
N ALA A 82 4.90 -15.24 17.03
CA ALA A 82 4.36 -16.49 17.56
C ALA A 82 3.01 -16.32 18.30
N PRO A 83 2.78 -15.22 19.06
CA PRO A 83 1.47 -15.00 19.67
C PRO A 83 0.30 -14.86 18.66
N LEU A 84 0.52 -14.40 17.42
CA LEU A 84 -0.57 -14.30 16.43
C LEU A 84 -1.16 -15.67 16.08
N GLU A 85 -0.34 -16.71 16.04
CA GLU A 85 -0.80 -18.06 15.70
C GLU A 85 -1.79 -18.60 16.74
N THR A 86 -1.62 -18.19 18.01
CA THR A 86 -2.57 -18.57 19.09
C THR A 86 -3.95 -17.92 18.93
N PHE A 87 -4.03 -16.80 18.17
CA PHE A 87 -5.30 -16.16 17.78
C PHE A 87 -5.88 -16.70 16.47
N GLY A 88 -5.25 -17.69 15.85
CA GLY A 88 -5.71 -18.27 14.59
C GLY A 88 -5.19 -17.59 13.33
N PHE A 89 -4.26 -16.67 13.45
CA PHE A 89 -3.61 -16.08 12.28
C PHE A 89 -2.68 -17.09 11.60
N ARG A 90 -2.67 -17.05 10.29
CA ARG A 90 -1.77 -17.83 9.43
C ARG A 90 -0.80 -16.90 8.71
N ARG A 91 0.43 -17.38 8.55
CA ARG A 91 1.48 -16.65 7.87
C ARG A 91 1.10 -16.40 6.40
N GLY A 92 1.17 -15.16 5.98
CA GLY A 92 1.04 -14.72 4.60
C GLY A 92 2.39 -14.50 3.91
N PRO A 93 2.38 -13.89 2.71
CA PRO A 93 3.61 -13.63 1.97
C PRO A 93 4.53 -12.66 2.71
N GLN A 94 5.84 -12.86 2.52
CA GLN A 94 6.85 -11.89 2.91
C GLN A 94 6.90 -10.77 1.90
N THR A 95 7.03 -9.53 2.37
CA THR A 95 7.15 -8.34 1.55
C THR A 95 8.52 -7.68 1.73
N CYS A 96 8.91 -6.89 0.74
CA CYS A 96 10.19 -6.19 0.70
C CYS A 96 9.94 -4.68 0.65
N TRP A 97 10.40 -3.98 1.68
CA TRP A 97 10.44 -2.53 1.69
C TRP A 97 11.60 -2.05 0.83
N MET A 98 11.31 -1.27 -0.20
CA MET A 98 12.31 -0.73 -1.10
C MET A 98 12.12 0.76 -1.29
N THR A 99 13.22 1.48 -1.52
CA THR A 99 13.20 2.94 -1.71
C THR A 99 14.05 3.34 -2.91
N ALA A 100 13.69 4.45 -3.54
CA ALA A 100 14.45 5.08 -4.61
C ALA A 100 14.36 6.60 -4.54
N PRO A 101 15.30 7.36 -5.11
CA PRO A 101 15.06 8.74 -5.53
C PRO A 101 13.85 8.80 -6.47
N VAL A 102 13.00 9.81 -6.34
CA VAL A 102 11.74 9.92 -7.12
C VAL A 102 12.00 9.90 -8.64
N ARG A 103 13.14 10.38 -9.09
CA ARG A 103 13.52 10.42 -10.52
C ARG A 103 14.02 9.09 -11.07
N ALA A 104 14.46 8.16 -10.23
CA ALA A 104 15.05 6.91 -10.70
C ALA A 104 14.13 6.08 -11.63
N PRO A 105 12.84 5.83 -11.28
CA PRO A 105 11.95 5.08 -12.18
C PRO A 105 11.52 5.87 -13.41
N GLN A 106 11.65 7.19 -13.43
CA GLN A 106 11.26 8.03 -14.58
C GLN A 106 12.27 7.98 -15.73
N ALA A 107 13.50 7.55 -15.47
CA ALA A 107 14.50 7.32 -16.51
C ALA A 107 14.13 6.18 -17.48
N TRP A 108 13.05 5.46 -17.20
CA TRP A 108 12.61 4.30 -17.96
C TRP A 108 11.23 4.56 -18.57
N SER A 109 11.17 4.76 -19.88
CA SER A 109 9.93 4.78 -20.64
C SER A 109 9.57 3.38 -21.12
N ALA A 110 8.27 3.08 -21.20
CA ALA A 110 7.76 1.91 -21.89
C ALA A 110 7.07 2.37 -23.17
N GLU A 111 7.68 2.08 -24.30
CA GLU A 111 7.08 2.40 -25.60
C GLU A 111 5.73 1.69 -25.76
N GLY A 112 4.70 2.43 -26.20
CA GLY A 112 3.39 1.89 -26.50
C GLY A 112 2.48 1.61 -25.31
N ALA A 113 2.90 1.86 -24.06
CA ALA A 113 2.02 1.73 -22.91
C ALA A 113 1.27 3.05 -22.63
N ALA A 114 -0.02 3.10 -22.94
CA ALA A 114 -0.86 4.23 -22.59
C ALA A 114 -1.14 4.20 -21.08
N VAL A 115 -0.81 5.31 -20.39
CA VAL A 115 -1.04 5.47 -18.94
C VAL A 115 -1.86 6.72 -18.71
N GLU A 116 -2.93 6.57 -17.94
CA GLU A 116 -3.81 7.65 -17.51
C GLU A 116 -3.64 7.87 -16.00
N VAL A 117 -3.32 9.12 -15.62
CA VAL A 117 -3.25 9.53 -14.22
C VAL A 117 -4.58 10.14 -13.82
N GLN A 118 -5.15 9.66 -12.72
CA GLN A 118 -6.43 10.09 -12.17
C GLN A 118 -7.59 9.94 -13.18
N PRO A 119 -7.90 8.71 -13.61
CA PRO A 119 -9.03 8.47 -14.50
C PRO A 119 -10.34 8.95 -13.86
N ARG A 120 -11.31 9.35 -14.68
CA ARG A 120 -12.62 9.81 -14.19
C ARG A 120 -13.39 8.68 -13.49
N GLU A 121 -13.31 7.49 -14.07
CA GLU A 121 -14.03 6.32 -13.58
C GLU A 121 -13.16 5.07 -13.68
N VAL A 122 -13.28 4.22 -12.69
CA VAL A 122 -12.77 2.85 -12.67
C VAL A 122 -13.85 1.92 -12.08
N SER A 123 -13.80 0.67 -12.43
CA SER A 123 -14.76 -0.35 -11.95
C SER A 123 -14.17 -1.20 -10.83
N GLY A 124 -15.05 -1.81 -10.04
CA GLY A 124 -14.67 -2.82 -9.05
C GLY A 124 -13.90 -2.26 -7.86
N ALA A 125 -12.94 -3.03 -7.39
CA ALA A 125 -12.14 -2.71 -6.18
C ALA A 125 -11.32 -1.41 -6.32
N ASP A 126 -11.05 -0.97 -7.54
CA ASP A 126 -10.28 0.24 -7.79
C ASP A 126 -11.04 1.54 -7.46
N ALA A 127 -12.37 1.44 -7.36
CA ALA A 127 -13.19 2.61 -7.03
C ALA A 127 -12.90 3.17 -5.63
N GLU A 128 -12.43 2.35 -4.69
CA GLU A 128 -12.05 2.82 -3.36
C GLU A 128 -10.84 3.74 -3.39
N GLU A 129 -9.77 3.29 -4.04
CA GLU A 129 -8.53 4.03 -4.14
C GLU A 129 -8.69 5.29 -5.02
N LEU A 130 -9.56 5.23 -6.03
CA LEU A 130 -9.91 6.41 -6.83
C LEU A 130 -10.58 7.49 -5.96
N ARG A 131 -11.42 7.11 -4.98
CA ARG A 131 -12.02 8.06 -4.02
C ARG A 131 -10.96 8.79 -3.20
N VAL A 132 -9.88 8.12 -2.79
CA VAL A 132 -8.77 8.81 -2.10
C VAL A 132 -8.16 9.86 -3.01
N GLY A 133 -7.88 9.53 -4.28
CA GLY A 133 -7.36 10.48 -5.25
C GLY A 133 -8.28 11.68 -5.46
N HIS A 134 -9.60 11.46 -5.54
CA HIS A 134 -10.57 12.54 -5.68
C HIS A 134 -10.73 13.39 -4.41
N SER A 135 -10.64 12.77 -3.23
CA SER A 135 -10.72 13.50 -1.95
C SER A 135 -9.44 14.25 -1.59
N GLN A 136 -8.29 13.79 -2.11
CA GLN A 136 -6.97 14.34 -1.85
C GLN A 136 -6.17 14.56 -3.16
N PRO A 137 -6.65 15.38 -4.10
CA PRO A 137 -6.14 15.44 -5.48
C PRO A 137 -4.69 15.94 -5.61
N ARG A 138 -4.11 16.48 -4.54
CA ARG A 138 -2.70 16.92 -4.48
C ARG A 138 -1.80 15.95 -3.72
N GLN A 139 -2.35 14.86 -3.22
CA GLN A 139 -1.63 13.91 -2.37
C GLN A 139 -1.78 12.46 -2.81
N ALA A 140 -2.84 12.13 -3.55
CA ALA A 140 -3.11 10.77 -3.97
C ALA A 140 -3.56 10.71 -5.43
N TRP A 141 -3.03 9.75 -6.18
CA TRP A 141 -3.34 9.55 -7.60
C TRP A 141 -3.58 8.07 -7.89
N HIS A 142 -4.69 7.79 -8.54
CA HIS A 142 -4.92 6.52 -9.22
C HIS A 142 -4.27 6.57 -10.61
N ILE A 143 -3.53 5.55 -10.96
CA ILE A 143 -2.81 5.44 -12.23
C ILE A 143 -3.27 4.16 -12.92
N ALA A 144 -3.84 4.30 -14.11
CA ALA A 144 -4.34 3.19 -14.92
C ALA A 144 -3.48 3.01 -16.18
N ALA A 145 -3.07 1.78 -16.45
CA ALA A 145 -2.49 1.43 -17.75
C ALA A 145 -3.55 0.77 -18.62
N ARG A 146 -3.61 1.17 -19.88
CA ARG A 146 -4.60 0.66 -20.85
C ARG A 146 -3.90 0.08 -22.07
N ASP A 147 -4.51 -0.98 -22.60
CA ASP A 147 -4.23 -1.51 -23.92
C ASP A 147 -5.52 -1.32 -24.73
N SER A 148 -5.51 -0.36 -25.64
CA SER A 148 -6.74 0.15 -26.27
C SER A 148 -7.75 0.63 -25.20
N ALA A 149 -8.98 0.11 -25.20
CA ALA A 149 -10.00 0.48 -24.22
C ALA A 149 -9.92 -0.31 -22.90
N ARG A 150 -9.12 -1.40 -22.84
CA ARG A 150 -9.07 -2.30 -21.68
C ARG A 150 -8.03 -1.86 -20.67
N MET A 151 -8.42 -1.74 -19.41
CA MET A 151 -7.47 -1.56 -18.31
C MET A 151 -6.65 -2.85 -18.12
N THR A 152 -5.32 -2.72 -18.22
CA THR A 152 -4.37 -3.83 -18.16
C THR A 152 -3.53 -3.80 -16.89
N GLY A 153 -3.52 -2.66 -16.19
CA GLY A 153 -2.79 -2.53 -14.95
C GLY A 153 -3.18 -1.26 -14.20
N ARG A 154 -2.76 -1.19 -12.95
CA ARG A 154 -2.99 -0.05 -12.05
C ARG A 154 -1.86 0.14 -11.06
N ALA A 155 -1.76 1.33 -10.52
CA ALA A 155 -0.97 1.68 -9.35
C ALA A 155 -1.62 2.87 -8.64
N TYR A 156 -1.24 3.10 -7.37
CA TYR A 156 -1.65 4.28 -6.61
C TYR A 156 -0.40 4.97 -6.09
N ALA A 157 -0.26 6.26 -6.37
CA ALA A 157 0.77 7.09 -5.76
C ALA A 157 0.16 7.89 -4.62
N PHE A 158 0.89 8.02 -3.51
CA PHE A 158 0.45 8.77 -2.34
C PHE A 158 1.61 9.54 -1.72
N TYR A 159 1.41 10.85 -1.59
CA TYR A 159 2.36 11.78 -0.97
C TYR A 159 1.68 12.56 0.16
N PRO A 160 1.67 12.04 1.40
CA PRO A 160 1.06 12.73 2.53
C PRO A 160 1.89 13.95 2.92
N THR A 161 1.29 15.12 2.88
CA THR A 161 1.91 16.36 3.36
C THR A 161 1.61 16.57 4.86
N GLY A 162 2.55 17.18 5.58
CA GLY A 162 2.36 17.52 7.00
C GLY A 162 2.46 16.34 7.98
N VAL A 163 2.81 15.15 7.53
CA VAL A 163 2.98 13.98 8.40
C VAL A 163 4.43 13.91 8.89
N ALA A 164 4.61 13.97 10.22
CA ALA A 164 5.93 13.89 10.84
C ALA A 164 6.67 12.60 10.43
N GLY A 165 7.95 12.74 10.02
CA GLY A 165 8.78 11.62 9.57
C GLY A 165 8.50 11.13 8.13
N LEU A 166 7.61 11.81 7.38
CA LEU A 166 7.33 11.55 5.97
C LEU A 166 7.61 12.75 5.07
N SER A 167 8.44 13.70 5.53
CA SER A 167 8.84 14.83 4.69
C SER A 167 9.47 14.34 3.40
N LYS A 168 8.92 14.80 2.25
CA LYS A 168 9.40 14.50 0.89
C LYS A 168 9.41 13.01 0.50
N VAL A 169 8.62 12.19 1.20
CA VAL A 169 8.51 10.74 0.95
C VAL A 169 7.11 10.40 0.43
N ALA A 170 7.04 9.85 -0.77
CA ALA A 170 5.82 9.30 -1.36
C ALA A 170 5.89 7.77 -1.45
N GLY A 171 4.74 7.13 -1.61
CA GLY A 171 4.63 5.68 -1.80
C GLY A 171 3.92 5.31 -3.09
N ILE A 172 4.29 4.16 -3.64
CA ILE A 172 3.53 3.50 -4.70
C ILE A 172 2.91 2.23 -4.11
N PHE A 173 1.60 2.12 -4.23
CA PHE A 173 0.79 1.06 -3.64
C PHE A 173 0.04 0.25 -4.70
N SER A 174 -0.25 -1.01 -4.39
CA SER A 174 -1.11 -1.91 -5.18
C SER A 174 -0.78 -1.95 -6.68
N LEU A 175 0.50 -1.76 -7.05
CA LEU A 175 0.94 -1.88 -8.43
C LEU A 175 0.67 -3.30 -8.93
N ALA A 176 -0.18 -3.42 -9.92
CA ALA A 176 -0.59 -4.69 -10.50
C ALA A 176 -0.73 -4.59 -12.02
N VAL A 177 -0.30 -5.63 -12.72
CA VAL A 177 -0.49 -5.80 -14.17
C VAL A 177 -1.12 -7.16 -14.40
N GLY A 178 -2.19 -7.19 -15.17
CA GLY A 178 -2.90 -8.41 -15.56
C GLY A 178 -1.94 -9.44 -16.20
N SER A 179 -2.13 -10.72 -15.89
CA SER A 179 -1.22 -11.79 -16.31
C SER A 179 -0.93 -11.79 -17.81
N SER A 180 -1.96 -11.59 -18.64
CA SER A 180 -1.85 -11.52 -20.11
C SER A 180 -1.11 -10.29 -20.64
N SER A 181 -0.88 -9.27 -19.78
CA SER A 181 -0.23 -8.00 -20.17
C SER A 181 1.15 -7.82 -19.52
N ARG A 182 1.63 -8.82 -18.78
CA ARG A 182 2.96 -8.78 -18.16
C ARG A 182 4.07 -8.79 -19.20
N ARG A 183 5.26 -8.30 -18.82
CA ARG A 183 6.47 -8.24 -19.65
C ARG A 183 6.37 -7.34 -20.90
N ARG A 184 5.33 -6.51 -20.97
CA ARG A 184 5.08 -5.54 -22.04
C ARG A 184 5.33 -4.09 -21.60
N GLY A 185 6.06 -3.85 -20.52
CA GLY A 185 6.40 -2.51 -20.04
C GLY A 185 5.37 -1.81 -19.16
N PHE A 186 4.14 -2.30 -19.06
CA PHE A 186 3.07 -1.63 -18.29
C PHE A 186 3.41 -1.37 -16.83
N GLY A 187 4.10 -2.30 -16.14
CA GLY A 187 4.53 -2.09 -14.75
C GLY A 187 5.55 -0.95 -14.62
N THR A 188 6.46 -0.83 -15.58
CA THR A 188 7.42 0.29 -15.66
C THR A 188 6.70 1.60 -15.89
N ALA A 189 5.77 1.66 -16.84
CA ALA A 189 5.02 2.86 -17.17
C ALA A 189 4.17 3.35 -15.98
N LEU A 190 3.50 2.43 -15.27
CA LEU A 190 2.74 2.75 -14.05
C LEU A 190 3.64 3.33 -12.95
N LEU A 191 4.81 2.71 -12.73
CA LEU A 191 5.77 3.15 -11.73
C LEU A 191 6.33 4.54 -12.06
N SER A 192 6.68 4.76 -13.33
CA SER A 192 7.19 6.05 -13.84
C SER A 192 6.14 7.15 -13.71
N ALA A 193 4.89 6.91 -14.11
CA ALA A 193 3.82 7.89 -14.00
C ALA A 193 3.50 8.25 -12.55
N GLY A 194 3.51 7.26 -11.64
CA GLY A 194 3.34 7.50 -10.20
C GLY A 194 4.48 8.31 -9.60
N ALA A 195 5.71 8.05 -10.04
CA ALA A 195 6.88 8.82 -9.65
C ALA A 195 6.79 10.27 -10.12
N ALA A 196 6.39 10.50 -11.36
CA ALA A 196 6.23 11.85 -11.93
C ALA A 196 5.14 12.65 -11.19
N ALA A 197 3.99 12.04 -10.88
CA ALA A 197 2.94 12.68 -10.10
C ALA A 197 3.41 13.06 -8.69
N ALA A 198 4.14 12.18 -8.02
CA ALA A 198 4.70 12.44 -6.69
C ALA A 198 5.79 13.52 -6.72
N GLU A 199 6.68 13.53 -7.72
CA GLU A 199 7.70 14.57 -7.90
C GLU A 199 7.08 15.94 -8.13
N ALA A 200 6.08 16.03 -9.00
CA ALA A 200 5.35 17.26 -9.26
C ALA A 200 4.69 17.84 -8.00
N ALA A 201 4.34 17.00 -7.03
CA ALA A 201 3.83 17.39 -5.72
C ALA A 201 4.92 17.73 -4.69
N GLY A 202 6.21 17.52 -5.02
CA GLY A 202 7.34 17.87 -4.16
C GLY A 202 8.00 16.69 -3.43
N ALA A 203 7.68 15.44 -3.78
CA ALA A 203 8.39 14.28 -3.25
C ALA A 203 9.82 14.20 -3.82
N GLU A 204 10.76 13.76 -2.98
CA GLU A 204 12.16 13.49 -3.36
C GLU A 204 12.47 11.98 -3.35
N HIS A 205 11.72 11.22 -2.57
CA HIS A 205 11.90 9.79 -2.40
C HIS A 205 10.61 9.01 -2.61
N LEU A 206 10.75 7.81 -3.15
CA LEU A 206 9.69 6.82 -3.27
C LEU A 206 9.92 5.63 -2.35
N VAL A 207 8.82 5.07 -1.88
CA VAL A 207 8.76 3.84 -1.10
C VAL A 207 7.79 2.88 -1.79
N VAL A 208 8.14 1.61 -1.83
CA VAL A 208 7.26 0.50 -2.22
C VAL A 208 7.33 -0.62 -1.19
N ASN A 209 6.23 -1.33 -1.00
CA ASN A 209 6.20 -2.60 -0.29
C ASN A 209 5.94 -3.70 -1.31
N ALA A 210 7.00 -4.26 -1.87
CA ALA A 210 6.95 -5.15 -3.00
C ALA A 210 6.76 -6.62 -2.58
N THR A 211 5.98 -7.36 -3.35
CA THR A 211 6.01 -8.82 -3.36
C THR A 211 7.30 -9.33 -4.01
N ALA A 212 7.61 -10.61 -3.91
CA ALA A 212 8.79 -11.19 -4.58
C ALA A 212 8.82 -10.86 -6.09
N ALA A 213 7.70 -11.00 -6.79
CA ALA A 213 7.61 -10.64 -8.21
C ALA A 213 7.74 -9.13 -8.49
N GLY A 214 7.32 -8.28 -7.55
CA GLY A 214 7.46 -6.83 -7.64
C GLY A 214 8.88 -6.35 -7.33
N GLN A 215 9.64 -7.11 -6.54
CA GLN A 215 11.00 -6.77 -6.17
C GLN A 215 11.91 -6.67 -7.40
N ASP A 216 11.81 -7.61 -8.34
CA ASP A 216 12.63 -7.60 -9.56
C ASP A 216 12.35 -6.36 -10.41
N LEU A 217 11.07 -6.00 -10.58
CA LEU A 217 10.69 -4.78 -11.29
C LEU A 217 11.28 -3.54 -10.61
N CYS A 218 11.11 -3.43 -9.29
CA CYS A 218 11.58 -2.26 -8.54
C CYS A 218 13.11 -2.17 -8.56
N SER A 219 13.83 -3.26 -8.34
CA SER A 219 15.31 -3.30 -8.42
C SER A 219 15.81 -2.83 -9.77
N ALA A 220 15.19 -3.32 -10.86
CA ALA A 220 15.54 -2.90 -12.22
C ALA A 220 15.20 -1.43 -12.53
N ARG A 221 14.49 -0.74 -11.64
CA ARG A 221 14.08 0.67 -11.76
C ARG A 221 14.68 1.57 -10.69
N GLY A 222 15.79 1.14 -10.09
CA GLY A 222 16.60 1.95 -9.19
C GLY A 222 16.17 1.92 -7.73
N PHE A 223 15.28 1.01 -7.34
CA PHE A 223 14.94 0.82 -5.94
C PHE A 223 15.94 -0.09 -5.22
N SER A 224 16.31 0.31 -4.02
CA SER A 224 17.15 -0.47 -3.12
C SER A 224 16.35 -1.05 -1.97
N LEU A 225 16.68 -2.25 -1.53
CA LEU A 225 16.06 -2.91 -0.39
C LEU A 225 16.43 -2.18 0.92
N VAL A 226 15.42 -1.84 1.72
CA VAL A 226 15.58 -1.24 3.06
C VAL A 226 15.36 -2.27 4.16
N GLY A 227 14.44 -3.18 3.95
CA GLY A 227 14.11 -4.22 4.91
C GLY A 227 12.98 -5.13 4.44
N ARG A 228 12.62 -6.09 5.30
CA ARG A 228 11.57 -7.06 5.01
C ARG A 228 10.46 -6.94 6.04
N GLY A 229 9.22 -7.08 5.58
CA GLY A 229 8.03 -7.17 6.39
C GLY A 229 7.48 -8.59 6.43
N ARG A 230 6.48 -8.81 7.27
CA ARG A 230 5.72 -10.06 7.35
C ARG A 230 4.24 -9.73 7.38
N THR A 231 3.44 -10.60 6.77
CA THR A 231 1.99 -10.51 6.87
C THR A 231 1.43 -11.78 7.49
N TYR A 232 0.37 -11.61 8.24
CA TYR A 232 -0.44 -12.69 8.79
C TYR A 232 -1.90 -12.39 8.51
N SER A 233 -2.72 -13.42 8.31
CA SER A 233 -4.14 -13.23 8.05
C SER A 233 -4.98 -14.30 8.72
N MET A 234 -6.22 -13.94 9.05
CA MET A 234 -7.25 -14.86 9.52
C MET A 234 -8.61 -14.46 8.95
N ALA A 235 -9.50 -15.44 8.80
CA ALA A 235 -10.92 -15.18 8.60
C ALA A 235 -11.56 -14.85 9.96
N LEU A 236 -12.49 -13.90 9.98
CA LEU A 236 -13.43 -13.70 11.08
C LEU A 236 -14.76 -14.33 10.66
N GLY A 237 -15.22 -15.28 11.44
CA GLY A 237 -16.51 -15.95 11.28
C GLY A 237 -17.66 -15.10 11.82
#